data_148e509829e6d8fabb93d3135b0c8d34
#
_entry.id   148e509829e6d8fabb93d3135b0c8d34
#
_cell.length_a   1.000
_cell.length_b   1.000
_cell.length_c   1.000
_cell.angle_alpha   90.00
_cell.angle_beta   90.00
_cell.angle_gamma   90.00
#
_symmetry.space_group_name_H-M   'P 1'
#
loop_
_entity.id
_entity.type
_entity.pdbx_description
1 polymer ?
#
loop_
_entity_poly.entity_id
_entity_poly.type
_entity_poly.pdbx_seq_one_letter_code
_entity_poly.pdbx_strand_id
1 'polypeptide(L)'
;MRAQLYEVTTPLTRDFYTNIDPEQYCNMQKSLGMQTYTARDLSVSDSLWNDKNSNNVLTYQPRITIRMPQEVGQHFYDATIKTPEVFNDQNTFNQFFPGIYVTNTYGTGNILNIESTQMNIYYKHTVKGSADQDSIVQAWETFSATSEVIQLNRFKNTDISHLLEPNDSIAYLKSPAGVYTQLTIPAQDIAPIILSLIH
;
A
#
# COMPACT_ATOMS: atom_id res chain seq x y z
N MET A 1 13.94 3.00 10.96
CA MET A 1 12.49 3.31 10.82
C MET A 1 11.66 2.16 11.39
N ARG A 2 10.40 2.39 11.73
CA ARG A 2 9.52 1.33 12.25
C ARG A 2 8.16 1.40 11.57
N ALA A 3 7.85 0.37 10.78
CA ALA A 3 6.53 0.17 10.20
C ALA A 3 5.60 -0.52 11.21
N GLN A 4 4.37 -0.09 11.26
CA GLN A 4 3.32 -0.64 12.12
C GLN A 4 2.05 -0.87 11.32
N LEU A 5 1.37 -1.99 11.60
CA LEU A 5 0.14 -2.39 10.94
C LEU A 5 -1.07 -2.17 11.84
N TYR A 6 -2.16 -1.72 11.25
CA TYR A 6 -3.48 -1.63 11.87
C TYR A 6 -4.53 -2.24 10.96
N GLU A 7 -5.57 -2.79 11.54
CA GLU A 7 -6.71 -3.31 10.81
C GLU A 7 -7.59 -2.18 10.32
N VAL A 8 -7.96 -2.23 9.05
CA VAL A 8 -9.04 -1.41 8.50
C VAL A 8 -10.35 -2.07 8.88
N THR A 9 -11.22 -1.34 9.59
CA THR A 9 -12.47 -1.87 10.14
C THR A 9 -13.70 -1.52 9.32
N THR A 10 -13.54 -0.59 8.38
CA THR A 10 -14.62 -0.13 7.50
C THR A 10 -14.15 -0.19 6.06
N PRO A 11 -14.88 -0.86 5.15
CA PRO A 11 -14.52 -0.91 3.74
C PRO A 11 -14.35 0.48 3.15
N LEU A 12 -13.28 0.64 2.37
CA LEU A 12 -12.98 1.89 1.67
C LEU A 12 -13.62 1.89 0.29
N THR A 13 -13.84 3.08 -0.25
CA THR A 13 -14.29 3.28 -1.63
C THR A 13 -13.16 3.86 -2.48
N ARG A 14 -13.31 3.85 -3.81
CA ARG A 14 -12.29 4.42 -4.72
C ARG A 14 -12.30 5.95 -4.76
N ASP A 15 -13.26 6.58 -4.09
CA ASP A 15 -13.47 8.04 -4.13
C ASP A 15 -12.67 8.80 -3.06
N PHE A 16 -11.88 8.11 -2.27
CA PHE A 16 -11.04 8.73 -1.25
C PHE A 16 -9.78 9.35 -1.84
N TYR A 17 -9.42 10.50 -1.29
CA TYR A 17 -8.18 11.21 -1.59
C TYR A 17 -7.08 10.89 -0.57
N THR A 18 -5.87 11.35 -0.84
CA THR A 18 -4.68 11.13 0.00
C THR A 18 -4.72 11.81 1.38
N ASN A 19 -5.75 12.59 1.67
CA ASN A 19 -5.97 13.26 2.95
C ASN A 19 -6.90 12.50 3.91
N ILE A 20 -7.30 11.28 3.56
CA ILE A 20 -8.16 10.43 4.41
C ILE A 20 -7.57 10.31 5.84
N ASP A 21 -8.44 10.41 6.83
CA ASP A 21 -8.07 10.23 8.22
C ASP A 21 -8.19 8.75 8.64
N PRO A 22 -7.06 8.05 8.89
CA PRO A 22 -7.09 6.63 9.25
C PRO A 22 -7.84 6.32 10.54
N GLU A 23 -7.95 7.28 11.47
CA GLU A 23 -8.65 7.05 12.75
C GLU A 23 -10.15 6.77 12.57
N GLN A 24 -10.72 7.19 11.45
CA GLN A 24 -12.12 6.93 11.11
C GLN A 24 -12.36 5.53 10.51
N TYR A 25 -11.32 4.89 10.01
CA TYR A 25 -11.43 3.64 9.24
C TYR A 25 -10.63 2.48 9.82
N CYS A 26 -9.76 2.76 10.78
CA CYS A 26 -8.83 1.78 11.34
C CYS A 26 -8.93 1.73 12.86
N ASN A 27 -8.73 0.54 13.41
CA ASN A 27 -8.58 0.38 14.85
C ASN A 27 -7.15 0.75 15.28
N MET A 28 -6.90 2.04 15.51
CA MET A 28 -5.60 2.57 15.89
C MET A 28 -5.13 2.15 17.30
N GLN A 29 -6.00 1.58 18.12
CA GLN A 29 -5.66 1.12 19.47
C GLN A 29 -5.07 -0.29 19.47
N LYS A 30 -5.35 -1.09 18.45
CA LYS A 30 -4.88 -2.47 18.32
C LYS A 30 -3.94 -2.62 17.13
N SER A 31 -2.63 -2.69 17.41
CA SER A 31 -1.65 -2.99 16.37
C SER A 31 -1.74 -4.46 15.96
N LEU A 32 -1.74 -4.71 14.65
CA LEU A 32 -1.61 -6.05 14.08
C LEU A 32 -0.16 -6.53 13.98
N GLY A 33 0.81 -5.66 14.23
CA GLY A 33 2.22 -6.00 14.20
C GLY A 33 3.10 -4.81 13.87
N MET A 34 4.38 -4.96 14.14
CA MET A 34 5.38 -3.93 13.84
C MET A 34 6.71 -4.56 13.44
N GLN A 35 7.48 -3.84 12.64
CA GLN A 35 8.84 -4.22 12.27
C GLN A 35 9.73 -3.00 12.16
N THR A 36 10.88 -3.06 12.83
CA THR A 36 11.95 -2.07 12.62
C THR A 36 12.74 -2.44 11.38
N TYR A 37 13.05 -1.44 10.56
CA TYR A 37 13.80 -1.63 9.32
C TYR A 37 14.71 -0.45 9.03
N THR A 38 15.68 -0.65 8.15
CA THR A 38 16.56 0.38 7.58
C THR A 38 16.28 0.50 6.08
N ALA A 39 16.59 1.63 5.48
CA ALA A 39 16.43 1.84 4.04
C ALA A 39 17.24 0.85 3.21
N ARG A 40 18.36 0.40 3.77
CA ARG A 40 19.17 -0.69 3.25
C ARG A 40 19.18 -1.82 4.28
N ASP A 41 18.99 -3.05 3.83
CA ASP A 41 19.15 -4.22 4.67
C ASP A 41 20.65 -4.46 4.92
N LEU A 42 21.09 -4.13 6.14
CA LEU A 42 22.49 -4.25 6.54
C LEU A 42 22.95 -5.70 6.77
N SER A 43 22.04 -6.66 6.78
CA SER A 43 22.35 -8.09 6.85
C SER A 43 22.76 -8.66 5.49
N VAL A 44 22.55 -7.92 4.42
CA VAL A 44 22.84 -8.31 3.04
C VAL A 44 24.15 -7.67 2.60
N SER A 45 25.07 -8.50 2.06
CA SER A 45 26.36 -8.03 1.55
C SER A 45 26.17 -7.07 0.35
N ASP A 46 27.17 -6.20 0.13
CA ASP A 46 27.17 -5.27 -0.99
C ASP A 46 27.11 -5.98 -2.34
N SER A 47 27.77 -7.14 -2.45
CA SER A 47 27.75 -7.94 -3.66
C SER A 47 26.35 -8.46 -3.99
N LEU A 48 25.63 -8.99 -3.01
CA LEU A 48 24.26 -9.47 -3.21
C LEU A 48 23.27 -8.33 -3.40
N TRP A 49 23.44 -7.21 -2.71
CA TRP A 49 22.60 -6.02 -2.85
C TRP A 49 22.64 -5.42 -4.26
N ASN A 50 23.82 -5.45 -4.89
CA ASN A 50 24.04 -4.89 -6.23
C ASN A 50 24.00 -5.94 -7.34
N ASP A 51 23.80 -7.22 -6.98
CA ASP A 51 23.76 -8.32 -7.93
C ASP A 51 22.53 -8.19 -8.85
N LYS A 52 22.76 -8.42 -10.14
CA LYS A 52 21.74 -8.32 -11.16
C LYS A 52 21.74 -9.56 -12.03
N ASN A 53 20.55 -9.99 -12.42
CA ASN A 53 20.40 -11.08 -13.38
C ASN A 53 20.74 -10.63 -14.82
N SER A 54 20.65 -11.54 -15.77
CA SER A 54 20.93 -11.31 -17.19
C SER A 54 20.06 -10.20 -17.83
N ASN A 55 18.92 -9.88 -17.23
CA ASN A 55 18.01 -8.82 -17.67
C ASN A 55 18.25 -7.48 -16.97
N ASN A 56 19.39 -7.33 -16.26
CA ASN A 56 19.75 -6.14 -15.49
C ASN A 56 18.78 -5.80 -14.31
N VAL A 57 18.02 -6.80 -13.85
CA VAL A 57 17.11 -6.69 -12.70
C VAL A 57 17.85 -7.18 -11.45
N LEU A 58 17.68 -6.44 -10.34
CA LEU A 58 18.25 -6.82 -9.05
C LEU A 58 17.75 -8.21 -8.62
N THR A 59 18.69 -9.10 -8.30
CA THR A 59 18.39 -10.45 -7.79
C THR A 59 17.87 -10.41 -6.36
N TYR A 60 18.37 -9.52 -5.54
CA TYR A 60 17.87 -9.27 -4.20
C TYR A 60 16.75 -8.21 -4.25
N GLN A 61 15.58 -8.58 -3.75
CA GLN A 61 14.47 -7.65 -3.59
C GLN A 61 14.31 -7.30 -2.12
N PRO A 62 14.59 -6.04 -1.72
CA PRO A 62 14.40 -5.58 -0.36
C PRO A 62 12.94 -5.76 0.07
N ARG A 63 12.73 -6.29 1.28
CA ARG A 63 11.39 -6.51 1.82
C ARG A 63 11.32 -6.24 3.31
N ILE A 64 10.16 -5.82 3.77
CA ILE A 64 9.83 -5.69 5.18
C ILE A 64 8.79 -6.77 5.49
N THR A 65 9.13 -7.70 6.37
CA THR A 65 8.21 -8.75 6.80
C THR A 65 7.70 -8.43 8.20
N ILE A 66 6.39 -8.30 8.34
CA ILE A 66 5.75 -8.01 9.62
C ILE A 66 4.90 -9.21 10.01
N ARG A 67 5.16 -9.78 11.18
CA ARG A 67 4.37 -10.87 11.72
C ARG A 67 3.09 -10.32 12.35
N MET A 68 1.96 -10.84 11.91
CA MET A 68 0.65 -10.56 12.50
C MET A 68 0.31 -11.56 13.61
N PRO A 69 -0.64 -11.21 14.52
CA PRO A 69 -1.14 -12.12 15.54
C PRO A 69 -1.80 -13.35 14.94
N GLN A 70 -1.74 -14.47 15.64
CA GLN A 70 -2.32 -15.74 15.20
C GLN A 70 -3.83 -15.65 15.01
N GLU A 71 -4.50 -14.77 15.75
CA GLU A 71 -5.95 -14.56 15.67
C GLU A 71 -6.40 -14.13 14.27
N VAL A 72 -5.56 -13.39 13.54
CA VAL A 72 -5.84 -13.02 12.14
C VAL A 72 -5.90 -14.27 11.27
N GLY A 73 -4.88 -15.13 11.36
CA GLY A 73 -4.89 -16.40 10.62
C GLY A 73 -6.05 -17.31 11.01
N GLN A 74 -6.39 -17.36 12.31
CA GLN A 74 -7.52 -18.15 12.80
C GLN A 74 -8.86 -17.62 12.25
N HIS A 75 -9.02 -16.30 12.15
CA HIS A 75 -10.20 -15.68 11.57
C HIS A 75 -10.41 -16.11 10.11
N PHE A 76 -9.35 -16.13 9.31
CA PHE A 76 -9.41 -16.61 7.92
C PHE A 76 -9.71 -18.11 7.86
N TYR A 77 -9.05 -18.91 8.70
CA TYR A 77 -9.30 -20.37 8.74
C TYR A 77 -10.75 -20.67 9.12
N ASP A 78 -11.28 -20.00 10.11
CA ASP A 78 -12.68 -20.18 10.53
C ASP A 78 -13.66 -19.79 9.42
N ALA A 79 -13.37 -18.72 8.68
CA ALA A 79 -14.18 -18.29 7.54
C ALA A 79 -14.18 -19.32 6.43
N THR A 80 -13.04 -19.96 6.13
CA THR A 80 -12.96 -21.04 5.13
C THR A 80 -13.93 -22.19 5.43
N ILE A 81 -14.19 -22.45 6.73
CA ILE A 81 -15.07 -23.54 7.16
C ILE A 81 -16.53 -23.10 7.30
N LYS A 82 -16.75 -21.89 7.88
CA LYS A 82 -18.08 -21.45 8.32
C LYS A 82 -18.79 -20.59 7.28
N THR A 83 -18.06 -19.80 6.52
CA THR A 83 -18.57 -18.80 5.59
C THR A 83 -17.68 -18.71 4.34
N PRO A 84 -17.44 -19.82 3.60
CA PRO A 84 -16.49 -19.83 2.48
C PRO A 84 -16.88 -18.87 1.35
N GLU A 85 -18.13 -18.44 1.29
CA GLU A 85 -18.64 -17.47 0.32
C GLU A 85 -17.97 -16.10 0.40
N VAL A 86 -17.32 -15.76 1.53
CA VAL A 86 -16.58 -14.48 1.66
C VAL A 86 -15.37 -14.39 0.73
N PHE A 87 -14.90 -15.52 0.20
CA PHE A 87 -13.79 -15.60 -0.73
C PHE A 87 -14.21 -15.66 -2.21
N ASN A 88 -15.52 -15.61 -2.52
CA ASN A 88 -16.01 -15.77 -3.87
C ASN A 88 -15.72 -14.56 -4.78
N ASP A 89 -15.73 -13.36 -4.21
CA ASP A 89 -15.49 -12.13 -4.95
C ASP A 89 -14.89 -11.02 -4.07
N GLN A 90 -14.35 -9.97 -4.71
CA GLN A 90 -13.68 -8.88 -4.02
C GLN A 90 -14.61 -8.08 -3.10
N ASN A 91 -15.90 -7.97 -3.41
CA ASN A 91 -16.84 -7.19 -2.59
C ASN A 91 -17.16 -7.91 -1.28
N THR A 92 -17.45 -9.21 -1.34
CA THR A 92 -17.67 -10.03 -0.15
C THR A 92 -16.40 -10.13 0.68
N PHE A 93 -15.24 -10.26 0.03
CA PHE A 93 -13.95 -10.25 0.71
C PHE A 93 -13.67 -8.92 1.42
N ASN A 94 -13.95 -7.78 0.80
CA ASN A 94 -13.76 -6.46 1.41
C ASN A 94 -14.68 -6.23 2.62
N GLN A 95 -15.85 -6.90 2.70
CA GLN A 95 -16.69 -6.87 3.89
C GLN A 95 -16.12 -7.73 5.01
N PHE A 96 -15.54 -8.87 4.66
CA PHE A 96 -14.92 -9.80 5.60
C PHE A 96 -13.59 -9.26 6.15
N PHE A 97 -12.74 -8.75 5.28
CA PHE A 97 -11.43 -8.19 5.62
C PHE A 97 -11.17 -6.91 4.82
N PRO A 98 -11.60 -5.76 5.35
CA PRO A 98 -11.52 -4.49 4.64
C PRO A 98 -10.12 -4.04 4.26
N GLY A 99 -9.09 -4.51 5.00
CA GLY A 99 -7.70 -4.25 4.64
C GLY A 99 -6.77 -3.99 5.81
N ILE A 100 -5.59 -3.52 5.46
CA ILE A 100 -4.50 -3.21 6.39
C ILE A 100 -4.02 -1.78 6.14
N TYR A 101 -3.88 -1.02 7.21
CA TYR A 101 -3.23 0.28 7.21
C TYR A 101 -1.78 0.13 7.70
N VAL A 102 -0.85 0.59 6.89
CA VAL A 102 0.59 0.58 7.21
C VAL A 102 1.04 2.01 7.45
N THR A 103 1.68 2.28 8.57
CA THR A 103 2.22 3.60 8.88
C THR A 103 3.61 3.51 9.49
N ASN A 104 4.38 4.58 9.34
CA ASN A 104 5.67 4.72 10.01
C ASN A 104 5.47 5.40 11.37
N THR A 105 5.83 4.71 12.45
CA THR A 105 5.68 5.21 13.83
C THR A 105 6.98 5.71 14.45
N TYR A 106 8.11 5.49 13.80
CA TYR A 106 9.41 5.93 14.26
C TYR A 106 10.40 6.10 13.11
N GLY A 107 11.18 7.20 13.17
CA GLY A 107 12.17 7.56 12.16
C GLY A 107 11.58 8.37 11.00
N THR A 108 12.44 9.13 10.36
CA THR A 108 12.09 10.06 9.27
C THR A 108 13.12 10.00 8.14
N GLY A 109 12.82 10.67 7.05
CA GLY A 109 13.81 11.02 6.03
C GLY A 109 13.75 10.22 4.74
N ASN A 110 12.86 9.19 4.62
CA ASN A 110 12.75 8.43 3.37
C ASN A 110 11.28 8.27 2.94
N ILE A 111 11.06 8.38 1.64
CA ILE A 111 9.85 7.92 0.98
C ILE A 111 10.20 6.58 0.34
N LEU A 112 9.46 5.53 0.71
CA LEU A 112 9.62 4.20 0.13
C LEU A 112 8.55 3.98 -0.94
N ASN A 113 9.00 3.58 -2.12
CA ASN A 113 8.10 3.06 -3.14
C ASN A 113 7.86 1.57 -2.86
N ILE A 114 6.61 1.19 -2.59
CA ILE A 114 6.23 -0.20 -2.35
C ILE A 114 5.72 -0.77 -3.67
N GLU A 115 6.49 -1.70 -4.25
CA GLU A 115 6.16 -2.31 -5.54
C GLU A 115 5.15 -3.44 -5.40
N SER A 116 5.17 -4.15 -4.27
CA SER A 116 4.20 -5.21 -3.99
C SER A 116 3.92 -5.36 -2.50
N THR A 117 2.70 -5.74 -2.19
CA THR A 117 2.28 -6.08 -0.83
C THR A 117 1.59 -7.43 -0.86
N GLN A 118 2.01 -8.33 0.03
CA GLN A 118 1.47 -9.67 0.15
C GLN A 118 1.21 -10.01 1.61
N MET A 119 0.12 -10.72 1.87
CA MET A 119 -0.20 -11.33 3.15
C MET A 119 -0.19 -12.84 2.98
N ASN A 120 0.64 -13.54 3.75
CA ASN A 120 0.73 -15.00 3.72
C ASN A 120 0.14 -15.58 5.01
N ILE A 121 -0.78 -16.51 4.87
CA ILE A 121 -1.36 -17.26 5.98
C ILE A 121 -0.82 -18.67 5.94
N TYR A 122 -0.04 -19.05 6.93
CA TYR A 122 0.55 -20.38 7.06
C TYR A 122 -0.32 -21.24 7.97
N TYR A 123 -0.63 -22.45 7.50
CA TYR A 123 -1.46 -23.39 8.24
C TYR A 123 -0.94 -24.83 8.09
N LYS A 124 -1.45 -25.70 8.94
CA LYS A 124 -1.20 -27.13 8.88
C LYS A 124 -2.52 -27.85 8.64
N HIS A 125 -2.51 -28.82 7.76
CA HIS A 125 -3.66 -29.68 7.55
C HIS A 125 -3.22 -31.15 7.44
N THR A 126 -4.16 -32.04 7.74
CA THR A 126 -3.93 -33.47 7.67
C THR A 126 -4.31 -33.98 6.27
N VAL A 127 -3.40 -34.68 5.65
CA VAL A 127 -3.62 -35.36 4.36
C VAL A 127 -3.62 -36.86 4.60
N LYS A 128 -4.62 -37.55 4.11
CA LYS A 128 -4.68 -39.01 4.11
C LYS A 128 -3.72 -39.58 3.07
N GLY A 129 -2.73 -40.34 3.51
CA GLY A 129 -1.80 -41.04 2.64
C GLY A 129 -2.41 -42.35 2.09
N SER A 130 -1.80 -42.89 1.05
CA SER A 130 -2.23 -44.14 0.39
C SER A 130 -2.18 -45.40 1.26
N ALA A 131 -1.62 -45.31 2.47
CA ALA A 131 -1.49 -46.43 3.42
C ALA A 131 -2.29 -46.22 4.72
N ASP A 132 -3.35 -45.42 4.68
CA ASP A 132 -4.19 -45.06 5.85
C ASP A 132 -3.43 -44.35 7.00
N GLN A 133 -2.22 -43.81 6.70
CA GLN A 133 -1.43 -43.02 7.64
C GLN A 133 -1.68 -41.55 7.38
N ASP A 134 -2.18 -40.86 8.40
CA ASP A 134 -2.36 -39.42 8.35
C ASP A 134 -1.00 -38.70 8.39
N SER A 135 -0.76 -37.82 7.44
CA SER A 135 0.42 -36.96 7.39
C SER A 135 0.03 -35.50 7.58
N ILE A 136 0.77 -34.78 8.43
CA ILE A 136 0.58 -33.35 8.62
C ILE A 136 1.43 -32.60 7.60
N VAL A 137 0.79 -31.83 6.73
CA VAL A 137 1.43 -31.01 5.70
C VAL A 137 1.32 -29.54 6.10
N GLN A 138 2.39 -28.80 5.87
CA GLN A 138 2.38 -27.33 5.99
C GLN A 138 2.02 -26.73 4.64
N ALA A 139 1.11 -25.78 4.65
CA ALA A 139 0.71 -25.02 3.47
C ALA A 139 0.58 -23.53 3.81
N TRP A 140 0.44 -22.73 2.80
CA TRP A 140 0.16 -21.29 2.95
C TRP A 140 -0.73 -20.82 1.81
N GLU A 141 -1.51 -19.79 2.11
CA GLU A 141 -2.26 -19.00 1.13
C GLU A 141 -1.72 -17.59 1.06
N THR A 142 -1.66 -17.04 -0.15
CA THR A 142 -1.12 -15.70 -0.42
C THR A 142 -2.20 -14.78 -0.94
N PHE A 143 -2.43 -13.69 -0.23
CA PHE A 143 -3.29 -12.59 -0.65
C PHE A 143 -2.38 -11.46 -1.14
N SER A 144 -2.52 -11.07 -2.40
CA SER A 144 -1.70 -10.04 -3.04
C SER A 144 -2.52 -8.78 -3.31
N ALA A 145 -1.93 -7.62 -3.06
CA ALA A 145 -2.53 -6.35 -3.46
C ALA A 145 -2.35 -6.16 -4.97
N THR A 146 -3.36 -6.54 -5.73
CA THR A 146 -3.47 -6.35 -7.20
C THR A 146 -4.16 -5.03 -7.53
N SER A 147 -4.33 -4.72 -8.82
CA SER A 147 -5.07 -3.51 -9.27
C SER A 147 -6.56 -3.50 -8.89
N GLU A 148 -7.11 -4.64 -8.50
CA GLU A 148 -8.50 -4.76 -8.04
C GLU A 148 -8.67 -4.28 -6.59
N VAL A 149 -7.60 -4.40 -5.79
CA VAL A 149 -7.58 -3.95 -4.41
C VAL A 149 -7.50 -2.42 -4.36
N ILE A 150 -8.29 -1.82 -3.48
CA ILE A 150 -8.23 -0.38 -3.23
C ILE A 150 -6.93 -0.08 -2.49
N GLN A 151 -6.07 0.70 -3.12
CA GLN A 151 -4.79 1.11 -2.56
C GLN A 151 -4.79 2.63 -2.38
N LEU A 152 -4.63 3.07 -1.14
CA LEU A 152 -4.62 4.48 -0.78
C LEU A 152 -3.33 4.84 -0.07
N ASN A 153 -2.73 5.97 -0.46
CA ASN A 153 -1.61 6.56 0.24
C ASN A 153 -2.10 7.78 1.03
N ARG A 154 -1.73 7.86 2.30
CA ARG A 154 -1.97 9.06 3.10
C ARG A 154 -0.72 9.92 3.12
N PHE A 155 -0.86 11.16 2.66
CA PHE A 155 0.18 12.17 2.77
C PHE A 155 -0.27 13.29 3.69
N LYS A 156 0.56 13.60 4.68
CA LYS A 156 0.37 14.76 5.55
C LYS A 156 1.49 15.77 5.25
N ASN A 157 1.11 16.86 4.62
CA ASN A 157 2.03 17.97 4.40
C ASN A 157 2.14 18.82 5.67
N THR A 158 3.28 19.46 5.84
CA THR A 158 3.38 20.65 6.70
C THR A 158 2.54 21.78 6.10
N ASP A 159 2.38 22.88 6.82
CA ASP A 159 1.67 24.03 6.30
C ASP A 159 2.27 24.52 4.98
N ILE A 160 1.44 24.46 3.93
CA ILE A 160 1.80 24.88 2.57
C ILE A 160 1.00 26.10 2.12
N SER A 161 0.33 26.79 3.03
CA SER A 161 -0.55 27.94 2.73
C SER A 161 0.20 29.02 1.97
N HIS A 162 1.48 29.23 2.32
CA HIS A 162 2.35 30.20 1.64
C HIS A 162 2.62 29.85 0.15
N LEU A 163 2.44 28.61 -0.28
CA LEU A 163 2.58 28.20 -1.68
C LEU A 163 1.31 28.44 -2.49
N LEU A 164 0.19 28.70 -1.81
CA LEU A 164 -1.11 28.95 -2.43
C LEU A 164 -1.40 30.44 -2.58
N GLU A 165 -0.57 31.31 -2.01
CA GLU A 165 -0.74 32.74 -2.14
C GLU A 165 -0.53 33.18 -3.61
N PRO A 166 -1.45 33.99 -4.16
CA PRO A 166 -1.31 34.47 -5.52
C PRO A 166 0.00 35.24 -5.69
N ASN A 167 0.74 34.90 -6.75
CA ASN A 167 1.96 35.60 -7.11
C ASN A 167 2.05 35.67 -8.65
N ASP A 168 2.20 36.85 -9.18
CA ASP A 168 2.23 37.08 -10.64
C ASP A 168 3.50 36.56 -11.33
N SER A 169 4.54 36.27 -10.55
CA SER A 169 5.86 35.92 -11.08
C SER A 169 6.31 34.51 -10.75
N ILE A 170 5.69 33.84 -9.78
CA ILE A 170 6.12 32.53 -9.28
C ILE A 170 4.93 31.59 -9.17
N ALA A 171 5.06 30.42 -9.78
CA ALA A 171 4.11 29.30 -9.61
C ALA A 171 4.83 28.13 -8.95
N TYR A 172 4.13 27.45 -8.04
CA TYR A 172 4.68 26.34 -7.28
C TYR A 172 4.08 25.01 -7.73
N LEU A 173 4.94 24.01 -7.84
CA LEU A 173 4.58 22.62 -8.03
C LEU A 173 5.15 21.82 -6.86
N LYS A 174 4.31 20.96 -6.25
CA LYS A 174 4.71 20.07 -5.19
C LYS A 174 4.08 18.70 -5.37
N SER A 175 4.89 17.65 -5.42
CA SER A 175 4.46 16.24 -5.49
C SER A 175 5.14 15.45 -4.35
N PRO A 176 4.52 14.40 -3.82
CA PRO A 176 3.13 13.98 -3.99
C PRO A 176 2.16 14.81 -3.14
N ALA A 177 0.84 14.71 -3.44
CA ALA A 177 -0.24 15.35 -2.67
C ALA A 177 0.05 16.81 -2.32
N GLY A 178 0.27 17.63 -3.30
CA GLY A 178 0.76 18.97 -3.10
C GLY A 178 -0.01 20.04 -3.84
N VAL A 179 0.73 20.91 -4.47
CA VAL A 179 0.26 22.07 -5.21
C VAL A 179 0.52 21.86 -6.69
N TYR A 180 -0.43 22.24 -7.52
CA TYR A 180 -0.26 22.32 -8.96
C TYR A 180 -0.73 23.68 -9.48
N THR A 181 -0.11 24.12 -10.56
CA THR A 181 -0.43 25.40 -11.19
C THR A 181 -1.52 25.20 -12.22
N GLN A 182 -2.56 26.01 -12.15
CA GLN A 182 -3.56 26.11 -13.19
C GLN A 182 -3.23 27.30 -14.08
N LEU A 183 -3.04 27.06 -15.37
CA LEU A 183 -2.88 28.12 -16.38
C LEU A 183 -4.23 28.33 -17.07
N THR A 184 -4.73 29.54 -17.03
CA THR A 184 -5.94 29.94 -17.77
C THR A 184 -5.53 30.97 -18.81
N ILE A 185 -5.79 30.68 -20.08
CA ILE A 185 -5.52 31.60 -21.18
C ILE A 185 -6.91 32.06 -21.71
N PRO A 186 -7.29 33.32 -21.54
CA PRO A 186 -8.56 33.84 -22.04
C PRO A 186 -8.62 33.72 -23.57
N ALA A 187 -9.76 33.33 -24.11
CA ALA A 187 -9.94 33.15 -25.55
C ALA A 187 -9.71 34.45 -26.35
N GLN A 188 -10.01 35.59 -25.73
CA GLN A 188 -9.75 36.91 -26.32
C GLN A 188 -8.27 37.22 -26.56
N ASP A 189 -7.36 36.59 -25.80
CA ASP A 189 -5.92 36.78 -25.95
C ASP A 189 -5.34 35.86 -27.04
N ILE A 190 -6.02 34.75 -27.33
CA ILE A 190 -5.64 33.80 -28.37
C ILE A 190 -6.14 34.24 -29.76
N ALA A 191 -7.35 34.81 -29.82
CA ALA A 191 -8.00 35.16 -31.08
C ALA A 191 -7.14 36.09 -31.99
N PRO A 192 -6.48 37.14 -31.50
CA PRO A 192 -5.62 38.00 -32.32
C PRO A 192 -4.41 37.24 -32.90
N ILE A 193 -3.86 36.29 -32.12
CA ILE A 193 -2.69 35.50 -32.56
C ILE A 193 -3.09 34.59 -33.72
N ILE A 194 -4.23 33.91 -33.62
CA ILE A 194 -4.75 33.04 -34.70
C ILE A 194 -5.05 33.85 -35.95
N LEU A 195 -5.66 35.03 -35.81
CA LEU A 195 -5.96 35.90 -36.94
C LEU A 195 -4.70 36.43 -37.64
N SER A 196 -3.60 36.64 -36.93
CA SER A 196 -2.32 37.06 -37.47
C SER A 196 -1.56 35.97 -38.25
N LEU A 197 -1.91 34.69 -37.99
CA LEU A 197 -1.30 33.54 -38.71
C LEU A 197 -2.03 33.14 -39.99
N ILE A 198 -3.21 33.72 -40.27
CA ILE A 198 -4.05 33.41 -41.42
C ILE A 198 -3.84 34.45 -42.54
N HIS A 199 -3.14 35.52 -42.27
CA HIS A 199 -2.71 36.55 -43.22
C HIS A 199 -1.22 36.41 -43.56
#